data_22dfc2a243a6d0dda0603f64fbad14b5
#
_entry.id   22dfc2a243a6d0dda0603f64fbad14b5
#
_cell.length_a   1.000
_cell.length_b   1.000
_cell.length_c   1.000
_cell.angle_alpha   90.00
_cell.angle_beta   90.00
_cell.angle_gamma   90.00
#
_symmetry.space_group_name_H-M   'P 1'
#
loop_
_entity.id
_entity.type
_entity.pdbx_description
1 polymer ?
#
loop_
_entity_poly.entity_id
_entity_poly.type
_entity_poly.pdbx_seq_one_letter_code
_entity_poly.pdbx_strand_id
1 'polypeptide(L)'
;MQGFNTLISDDVDQAAYWLSKGELVAIPTETVYGLAANALNSLAVRKIFMTKGRPEYDPLIVHTDEIGKIRQWVSSFPEPLIALARAFWPGPLTLLLPKNESVPDLVTAGLPRVGIRIPDHPLTRVLLSRLEFPLAAPSANPFGYVSPTNAHHVSAHFNGMIPMILDGGHCIKGIESTIVGMEGEDLMIYRLGALDRADIESVVGPVQLQPHSTSKPLAPGMLTKHYAPNKQVIVIGNLEEAIPLIKSPKVALITFSQALDQGYRSVWLSTKGDLQEAASKFYAALQQWDHDPAIATIVIERFPDEHIGIALNDKLQRASSKS
;
A
#
# COMPACT_ATOMS: atom_id res chain seq x y z
N MET A 1 -19.81 -18.11 -2.73
CA MET A 1 -19.13 -17.47 -3.89
C MET A 1 -18.74 -18.59 -4.84
N GLN A 2 -18.99 -18.46 -6.14
CA GLN A 2 -18.43 -19.39 -7.13
C GLN A 2 -16.91 -19.27 -7.04
N GLY A 3 -16.21 -20.40 -6.86
CA GLY A 3 -14.75 -20.41 -6.86
C GLY A 3 -14.23 -20.14 -8.27
N PHE A 4 -13.22 -19.26 -8.37
CA PHE A 4 -12.50 -19.00 -9.61
C PHE A 4 -11.31 -19.96 -9.76
N ASN A 5 -10.89 -20.23 -10.98
CA ASN A 5 -9.53 -20.66 -11.25
C ASN A 5 -8.70 -19.38 -11.49
N THR A 6 -8.03 -18.89 -10.45
CA THR A 6 -7.32 -17.60 -10.51
C THR A 6 -6.16 -17.66 -11.50
N LEU A 7 -6.23 -16.89 -12.56
CA LEU A 7 -5.17 -16.77 -13.55
C LEU A 7 -4.11 -15.78 -13.06
N ILE A 8 -2.84 -16.15 -13.16
CA ILE A 8 -1.70 -15.23 -13.02
C ILE A 8 -1.11 -15.01 -14.41
N SER A 9 -1.19 -13.79 -14.93
CA SER A 9 -0.79 -13.45 -16.29
C SER A 9 -0.55 -11.95 -16.43
N ASP A 10 0.23 -11.54 -17.40
CA ASP A 10 0.46 -10.16 -17.81
C ASP A 10 -0.54 -9.64 -18.87
N ASP A 11 -1.58 -10.41 -19.17
CA ASP A 11 -2.60 -10.09 -20.17
C ASP A 11 -3.53 -8.96 -19.67
N VAL A 12 -3.25 -7.74 -20.15
CA VAL A 12 -4.00 -6.52 -19.81
C VAL A 12 -5.43 -6.56 -20.37
N ASP A 13 -5.67 -7.19 -21.53
CA ASP A 13 -7.00 -7.27 -22.14
C ASP A 13 -7.92 -8.15 -21.31
N GLN A 14 -7.39 -9.26 -20.78
CA GLN A 14 -8.13 -10.12 -19.90
C GLN A 14 -8.42 -9.46 -18.55
N ALA A 15 -7.47 -8.68 -17.99
CA ALA A 15 -7.70 -7.89 -16.79
C ALA A 15 -8.82 -6.85 -17.02
N ALA A 16 -8.79 -6.11 -18.13
CA ALA A 16 -9.83 -5.15 -18.50
C ALA A 16 -11.20 -5.81 -18.68
N TYR A 17 -11.24 -6.99 -19.28
CA TYR A 17 -12.47 -7.79 -19.43
C TYR A 17 -13.09 -8.12 -18.07
N TRP A 18 -12.32 -8.64 -17.10
CA TRP A 18 -12.87 -8.99 -15.79
C TRP A 18 -13.36 -7.76 -15.03
N LEU A 19 -12.61 -6.66 -15.05
CA LEU A 19 -13.01 -5.39 -14.42
C LEU A 19 -14.29 -4.82 -15.04
N SER A 20 -14.47 -4.92 -16.37
CA SER A 20 -15.68 -4.48 -17.05
C SER A 20 -16.91 -5.34 -16.72
N LYS A 21 -16.71 -6.61 -16.32
CA LYS A 21 -17.76 -7.49 -15.80
C LYS A 21 -18.09 -7.24 -14.32
N GLY A 22 -17.44 -6.26 -13.68
CA GLY A 22 -17.62 -5.94 -12.26
C GLY A 22 -16.98 -6.98 -11.34
N GLU A 23 -15.97 -7.71 -11.83
CA GLU A 23 -15.14 -8.62 -11.03
C GLU A 23 -13.88 -7.93 -10.50
N LEU A 24 -13.22 -8.59 -9.54
CA LEU A 24 -11.98 -8.09 -8.96
C LEU A 24 -10.77 -8.58 -9.76
N VAL A 25 -9.77 -7.71 -9.92
CA VAL A 25 -8.45 -8.08 -10.43
C VAL A 25 -7.39 -7.51 -9.50
N ALA A 26 -6.41 -8.32 -9.11
CA ALA A 26 -5.24 -7.77 -8.45
C ALA A 26 -4.30 -7.16 -9.49
N ILE A 27 -3.88 -5.91 -9.28
CA ILE A 27 -3.06 -5.14 -10.23
C ILE A 27 -1.72 -4.76 -9.61
N PRO A 28 -0.61 -4.79 -10.35
CA PRO A 28 0.69 -4.33 -9.88
C PRO A 28 0.72 -2.80 -9.85
N THR A 29 1.44 -2.23 -8.87
CA THR A 29 1.85 -0.82 -8.92
C THR A 29 3.33 -0.72 -8.54
N GLU A 30 3.93 0.47 -8.67
CA GLU A 30 5.30 0.69 -8.21
C GLU A 30 5.42 0.57 -6.69
N THR A 31 4.32 0.74 -5.94
CA THR A 31 4.26 0.69 -4.47
C THR A 31 3.96 -0.71 -3.94
N VAL A 32 2.72 -1.17 -4.07
CA VAL A 32 2.23 -2.49 -3.66
C VAL A 32 1.16 -2.98 -4.64
N TYR A 33 0.87 -4.26 -4.68
CA TYR A 33 -0.28 -4.76 -5.46
C TYR A 33 -1.59 -4.26 -4.87
N GLY A 34 -2.51 -3.81 -5.75
CA GLY A 34 -3.85 -3.35 -5.40
C GLY A 34 -4.93 -4.34 -5.80
N LEU A 35 -5.95 -4.54 -4.96
CA LEU A 35 -7.16 -5.31 -5.31
C LEU A 35 -8.16 -4.35 -5.95
N ALA A 36 -8.24 -4.39 -7.28
CA ALA A 36 -8.94 -3.41 -8.09
C ALA A 36 -10.38 -3.82 -8.43
N ALA A 37 -11.26 -2.83 -8.47
CA ALA A 37 -12.62 -2.91 -8.99
C ALA A 37 -13.01 -1.59 -9.65
N ASN A 38 -14.05 -1.60 -10.51
CA ASN A 38 -14.66 -0.38 -11.02
C ASN A 38 -15.17 0.50 -9.87
N ALA A 39 -14.54 1.67 -9.67
CA ALA A 39 -14.83 2.58 -8.57
C ALA A 39 -16.25 3.18 -8.62
N LEU A 40 -16.86 3.25 -9.80
CA LEU A 40 -18.19 3.81 -10.01
C LEU A 40 -19.31 2.76 -9.88
N ASN A 41 -18.93 1.48 -9.71
CA ASN A 41 -19.88 0.39 -9.51
C ASN A 41 -19.87 -0.08 -8.05
N SER A 42 -20.86 0.35 -7.27
CA SER A 42 -20.96 0.01 -5.84
C SER A 42 -21.00 -1.51 -5.57
N LEU A 43 -21.53 -2.33 -6.47
CA LEU A 43 -21.53 -3.78 -6.31
C LEU A 43 -20.12 -4.36 -6.47
N ALA A 44 -19.35 -3.86 -7.43
CA ALA A 44 -17.96 -4.25 -7.63
C ALA A 44 -17.08 -3.78 -6.45
N VAL A 45 -17.28 -2.54 -5.97
CA VAL A 45 -16.58 -2.00 -4.79
C VAL A 45 -16.89 -2.84 -3.54
N ARG A 46 -18.13 -3.25 -3.33
CA ARG A 46 -18.53 -4.11 -2.20
C ARG A 46 -17.79 -5.44 -2.19
N LYS A 47 -17.49 -6.02 -3.37
CA LYS A 47 -16.67 -7.24 -3.47
C LYS A 47 -15.27 -7.04 -2.87
N ILE A 48 -14.66 -5.85 -3.01
CA ILE A 48 -13.36 -5.54 -2.37
C ILE A 48 -13.47 -5.70 -0.86
N PHE A 49 -14.47 -5.07 -0.22
CA PHE A 49 -14.66 -5.15 1.23
C PHE A 49 -14.89 -6.58 1.70
N MET A 50 -15.76 -7.32 1.01
CA MET A 50 -16.06 -8.72 1.33
C MET A 50 -14.84 -9.64 1.19
N THR A 51 -14.10 -9.53 0.07
CA THR A 51 -12.94 -10.38 -0.21
C THR A 51 -11.79 -10.14 0.76
N LYS A 52 -11.57 -8.89 1.17
CA LYS A 52 -10.53 -8.52 2.13
C LYS A 52 -10.92 -8.70 3.60
N GLY A 53 -12.22 -8.85 3.93
CA GLY A 53 -12.71 -8.68 5.29
C GLY A 53 -12.51 -7.24 5.82
N ARG A 54 -12.50 -6.24 4.90
CA ARG A 54 -12.27 -4.83 5.22
C ARG A 54 -13.56 -4.19 5.74
N PRO A 55 -13.51 -3.38 6.81
CA PRO A 55 -14.68 -2.63 7.26
C PRO A 55 -15.04 -1.50 6.30
N GLU A 56 -16.33 -1.26 6.05
CA GLU A 56 -16.82 -0.24 5.11
C GLU A 56 -16.51 1.21 5.55
N TYR A 57 -16.10 1.41 6.80
CA TYR A 57 -15.68 2.74 7.29
C TYR A 57 -14.22 3.10 6.95
N ASP A 58 -13.46 2.21 6.30
CA ASP A 58 -12.09 2.47 5.89
C ASP A 58 -12.04 2.75 4.38
N PRO A 59 -11.84 4.03 3.95
CA PRO A 59 -12.01 4.45 2.57
C PRO A 59 -11.00 3.81 1.62
N LEU A 60 -11.25 3.92 0.30
CA LEU A 60 -10.43 3.38 -0.76
C LEU A 60 -9.73 4.49 -1.56
N ILE A 61 -8.62 4.16 -2.22
CA ILE A 61 -7.94 5.04 -3.18
C ILE A 61 -8.44 4.72 -4.59
N VAL A 62 -8.78 5.76 -5.32
CA VAL A 62 -9.18 5.71 -6.74
C VAL A 62 -7.96 5.94 -7.62
N HIS A 63 -7.76 5.05 -8.60
CA HIS A 63 -6.66 5.09 -9.55
C HIS A 63 -7.17 5.47 -10.94
N THR A 64 -6.44 6.37 -11.61
CA THR A 64 -6.71 6.82 -12.99
C THR A 64 -5.39 6.92 -13.77
N ASP A 65 -5.48 7.13 -15.07
CA ASP A 65 -4.34 7.23 -15.99
C ASP A 65 -3.94 8.67 -16.32
N GLU A 66 -4.85 9.65 -16.10
CA GLU A 66 -4.65 11.02 -16.58
C GLU A 66 -5.22 12.07 -15.62
N ILE A 67 -4.47 13.19 -15.44
CA ILE A 67 -4.88 14.33 -14.59
C ILE A 67 -6.17 14.98 -15.12
N GLY A 68 -6.34 15.06 -16.44
CA GLY A 68 -7.51 15.66 -17.07
C GLY A 68 -8.84 15.00 -16.71
N LYS A 69 -8.82 13.68 -16.47
CA LYS A 69 -10.01 12.90 -16.10
C LYS A 69 -10.49 13.16 -14.67
N ILE A 70 -9.62 13.64 -13.78
CA ILE A 70 -9.91 13.80 -12.32
C ILE A 70 -11.11 14.72 -12.08
N ARG A 71 -11.29 15.74 -12.90
CA ARG A 71 -12.41 16.69 -12.81
C ARG A 71 -13.79 16.04 -12.95
N GLN A 72 -13.85 14.81 -13.45
CA GLN A 72 -15.10 14.04 -13.52
C GLN A 72 -15.55 13.53 -12.14
N TRP A 73 -14.64 13.44 -11.17
CA TRP A 73 -14.89 12.80 -9.86
C TRP A 73 -14.70 13.74 -8.67
N VAL A 74 -14.17 14.95 -8.90
CA VAL A 74 -13.92 15.93 -7.86
C VAL A 74 -14.68 17.23 -8.12
N SER A 75 -15.10 17.90 -7.06
CA SER A 75 -15.77 19.20 -7.15
C SER A 75 -14.79 20.36 -7.23
N SER A 76 -13.56 20.17 -6.71
CA SER A 76 -12.48 21.16 -6.81
C SER A 76 -11.10 20.48 -6.79
N PHE A 77 -10.11 21.17 -7.38
CA PHE A 77 -8.72 20.72 -7.37
C PHE A 77 -7.83 21.93 -7.04
N PRO A 78 -7.49 22.14 -5.75
CA PRO A 78 -6.71 23.29 -5.28
C PRO A 78 -5.32 23.37 -5.92
N GLU A 79 -4.82 24.58 -6.19
CA GLU A 79 -3.55 24.80 -6.90
C GLU A 79 -2.32 24.15 -6.23
N PRO A 80 -2.16 24.13 -4.89
CA PRO A 80 -1.04 23.40 -4.28
C PRO A 80 -1.07 21.90 -4.58
N LEU A 81 -2.27 21.28 -4.61
CA LEU A 81 -2.43 19.86 -4.95
C LEU A 81 -2.24 19.61 -6.44
N ILE A 82 -2.58 20.58 -7.32
CA ILE A 82 -2.26 20.51 -8.76
C ILE A 82 -0.73 20.55 -8.97
N ALA A 83 -0.01 21.41 -8.24
CA ALA A 83 1.45 21.49 -8.30
C ALA A 83 2.10 20.14 -7.92
N LEU A 84 1.63 19.51 -6.83
CA LEU A 84 2.07 18.18 -6.42
C LEU A 84 1.74 17.10 -7.46
N ALA A 85 0.54 17.15 -8.04
CA ALA A 85 0.14 16.22 -9.10
C ALA A 85 1.07 16.33 -10.31
N ARG A 86 1.40 17.53 -10.75
CA ARG A 86 2.32 17.77 -11.89
C ARG A 86 3.75 17.31 -11.59
N ALA A 87 4.21 17.42 -10.35
CA ALA A 87 5.56 17.05 -9.94
C ALA A 87 5.73 15.53 -9.77
N PHE A 88 4.70 14.82 -9.24
CA PHE A 88 4.85 13.46 -8.75
C PHE A 88 3.90 12.42 -9.37
N TRP A 89 3.08 12.78 -10.35
CA TRP A 89 2.28 11.84 -11.12
C TRP A 89 2.78 11.70 -12.55
N PRO A 90 2.86 10.45 -13.04
CA PRO A 90 2.59 9.18 -12.36
C PRO A 90 3.58 8.91 -11.23
N GLY A 91 3.08 8.33 -10.10
CA GLY A 91 3.98 8.02 -8.98
C GLY A 91 3.30 7.73 -7.64
N PRO A 92 4.11 7.63 -6.57
CA PRO A 92 3.67 7.15 -5.27
C PRO A 92 3.02 8.25 -4.40
N LEU A 93 2.26 9.15 -5.03
CA LEU A 93 1.49 10.20 -4.38
C LEU A 93 -0.02 9.92 -4.52
N THR A 94 -0.75 10.01 -3.42
CA THR A 94 -2.21 10.05 -3.38
C THR A 94 -2.66 11.42 -2.88
N LEU A 95 -3.59 12.06 -3.59
CA LEU A 95 -4.17 13.34 -3.20
C LEU A 95 -5.59 13.14 -2.68
N LEU A 96 -5.89 13.69 -1.50
CA LEU A 96 -7.24 13.78 -0.95
C LEU A 96 -7.93 15.02 -1.50
N LEU A 97 -8.91 14.81 -2.37
CA LEU A 97 -9.63 15.87 -3.07
C LEU A 97 -11.12 15.85 -2.69
N PRO A 98 -11.79 17.01 -2.63
CA PRO A 98 -13.24 17.09 -2.45
C PRO A 98 -13.95 16.31 -3.57
N LYS A 99 -14.71 15.25 -3.22
CA LYS A 99 -15.41 14.44 -4.21
C LYS A 99 -16.66 15.16 -4.73
N ASN A 100 -17.12 14.78 -5.91
CA ASN A 100 -18.45 15.09 -6.40
C ASN A 100 -19.39 13.86 -6.27
N GLU A 101 -20.63 13.99 -6.69
CA GLU A 101 -21.67 12.96 -6.54
C GLU A 101 -21.45 11.71 -7.40
N SER A 102 -20.55 11.75 -8.41
CA SER A 102 -20.25 10.60 -9.27
C SER A 102 -19.49 9.49 -8.52
N VAL A 103 -18.78 9.83 -7.41
CA VAL A 103 -18.04 8.87 -6.61
C VAL A 103 -18.97 8.30 -5.53
N PRO A 104 -19.26 6.98 -5.53
CA PRO A 104 -20.13 6.36 -4.53
C PRO A 104 -19.60 6.55 -3.09
N ASP A 105 -20.48 6.78 -2.12
CA ASP A 105 -20.13 6.93 -0.72
C ASP A 105 -19.37 5.72 -0.15
N LEU A 106 -19.64 4.54 -0.66
CA LEU A 106 -18.92 3.32 -0.27
C LEU A 106 -17.40 3.41 -0.54
N VAL A 107 -16.99 4.11 -1.61
CA VAL A 107 -15.55 4.32 -1.93
C VAL A 107 -14.88 5.20 -0.89
N THR A 108 -15.57 6.20 -0.41
CA THR A 108 -15.04 7.20 0.52
C THR A 108 -15.44 6.97 1.98
N ALA A 109 -16.14 5.85 2.27
CA ALA A 109 -16.70 5.58 3.59
C ALA A 109 -17.63 6.72 4.10
N GLY A 110 -18.35 7.39 3.18
CA GLY A 110 -19.19 8.55 3.46
C GLY A 110 -18.42 9.86 3.69
N LEU A 111 -17.09 9.87 3.54
CA LEU A 111 -16.30 11.09 3.69
C LEU A 111 -16.48 12.02 2.49
N PRO A 112 -16.34 13.36 2.68
CA PRO A 112 -16.51 14.36 1.62
C PRO A 112 -15.33 14.41 0.64
N ARG A 113 -14.25 13.66 0.90
CA ARG A 113 -13.03 13.63 0.10
C ARG A 113 -12.75 12.23 -0.43
N VAL A 114 -12.16 12.16 -1.61
CA VAL A 114 -11.69 10.93 -2.26
C VAL A 114 -10.17 10.98 -2.44
N GLY A 115 -9.48 9.88 -2.11
CA GLY A 115 -8.08 9.72 -2.45
C GLY A 115 -7.93 9.34 -3.91
N ILE A 116 -7.19 10.13 -4.69
CA ILE A 116 -6.92 9.87 -6.11
C ILE A 116 -5.42 9.72 -6.33
N ARG A 117 -5.05 8.81 -7.23
CA ARG A 117 -3.67 8.53 -7.61
C ARG A 117 -3.54 8.15 -9.08
N ILE A 118 -2.42 8.52 -9.70
CA ILE A 118 -1.96 7.98 -10.99
C ILE A 118 -0.72 7.13 -10.71
N PRO A 119 -0.84 5.78 -10.74
CA PRO A 119 0.28 4.88 -10.41
C PRO A 119 1.31 4.86 -11.54
N ASP A 120 2.57 4.63 -11.18
CA ASP A 120 3.67 4.52 -12.15
C ASP A 120 4.09 3.05 -12.34
N HIS A 121 3.21 2.28 -12.96
CA HIS A 121 3.51 0.90 -13.37
C HIS A 121 3.04 0.66 -14.81
N PRO A 122 3.89 0.19 -15.74
CA PRO A 122 3.58 0.10 -17.16
C PRO A 122 2.28 -0.65 -17.47
N LEU A 123 2.10 -1.87 -16.94
CA LEU A 123 0.89 -2.66 -17.19
C LEU A 123 -0.36 -1.99 -16.64
N THR A 124 -0.30 -1.42 -15.43
CA THR A 124 -1.45 -0.76 -14.81
C THR A 124 -1.81 0.54 -15.54
N ARG A 125 -0.83 1.29 -16.06
CA ARG A 125 -1.11 2.46 -16.88
C ARG A 125 -1.80 2.08 -18.19
N VAL A 126 -1.33 1.02 -18.87
CA VAL A 126 -2.00 0.48 -20.06
C VAL A 126 -3.40 -0.01 -19.71
N LEU A 127 -3.58 -0.72 -18.61
CA LEU A 127 -4.90 -1.18 -18.16
C LEU A 127 -5.87 0.01 -17.94
N LEU A 128 -5.45 1.02 -17.18
CA LEU A 128 -6.27 2.20 -16.88
C LEU A 128 -6.65 2.99 -18.15
N SER A 129 -5.75 3.06 -19.14
CA SER A 129 -6.04 3.75 -20.42
C SER A 129 -7.08 3.02 -21.29
N ARG A 130 -7.30 1.70 -21.06
CA ARG A 130 -8.30 0.88 -21.76
C ARG A 130 -9.68 0.88 -21.09
N LEU A 131 -9.77 1.44 -19.87
CA LEU A 131 -11.00 1.47 -19.10
C LEU A 131 -11.68 2.85 -19.20
N GLU A 132 -12.99 2.83 -19.35
CA GLU A 132 -13.82 4.05 -19.33
C GLU A 132 -14.18 4.50 -17.91
N PHE A 133 -13.66 3.82 -16.89
CA PHE A 133 -13.92 4.08 -15.47
C PHE A 133 -12.63 3.97 -14.65
N PRO A 134 -12.54 4.71 -13.52
CA PRO A 134 -11.41 4.61 -12.62
C PRO A 134 -11.51 3.35 -11.74
N LEU A 135 -10.40 2.92 -11.17
CA LEU A 135 -10.33 1.74 -10.32
C LEU A 135 -10.21 2.12 -8.83
N ALA A 136 -11.10 1.62 -7.98
CA ALA A 136 -10.86 1.60 -6.54
C ALA A 136 -9.93 0.42 -6.23
N ALA A 137 -8.77 0.68 -5.63
CA ALA A 137 -7.79 -0.37 -5.36
C ALA A 137 -7.03 -0.16 -4.04
N PRO A 138 -7.50 -0.72 -2.92
CA PRO A 138 -6.67 -0.90 -1.73
C PRO A 138 -5.62 -1.98 -1.98
N SER A 139 -4.63 -2.15 -1.09
CA SER A 139 -3.62 -3.23 -1.18
C SER A 139 -4.29 -4.62 -1.29
N ALA A 140 -3.69 -5.54 -2.06
CA ALA A 140 -4.29 -6.85 -2.36
C ALA A 140 -3.94 -7.93 -1.32
N ASN A 141 -4.23 -7.67 -0.03
CA ASN A 141 -4.05 -8.56 1.12
C ASN A 141 -5.33 -8.61 1.97
N PRO A 142 -5.53 -9.60 2.84
CA PRO A 142 -6.55 -9.56 3.89
C PRO A 142 -6.40 -8.30 4.75
N PHE A 143 -7.50 -7.78 5.28
CA PHE A 143 -7.47 -6.55 6.07
C PHE A 143 -6.49 -6.61 7.24
N GLY A 144 -5.64 -5.60 7.38
CA GLY A 144 -4.65 -5.49 8.44
C GLY A 144 -3.36 -6.30 8.24
N TYR A 145 -3.34 -7.22 7.27
CA TYR A 145 -2.17 -8.04 6.96
C TYR A 145 -1.08 -7.25 6.19
N VAL A 146 0.11 -7.83 6.06
CA VAL A 146 1.24 -7.28 5.31
C VAL A 146 0.89 -7.09 3.84
N SER A 147 1.19 -5.92 3.27
CA SER A 147 0.87 -5.62 1.87
C SER A 147 1.70 -6.46 0.89
N PRO A 148 1.10 -6.90 -0.25
CA PRO A 148 1.78 -7.72 -1.23
C PRO A 148 2.64 -6.88 -2.18
N THR A 149 3.86 -7.36 -2.48
CA THR A 149 4.81 -6.70 -3.39
C THR A 149 5.12 -7.50 -4.65
N ASN A 150 4.45 -8.65 -4.84
CA ASN A 150 4.48 -9.45 -6.06
C ASN A 150 3.20 -10.30 -6.19
N ALA A 151 3.00 -10.93 -7.35
CA ALA A 151 1.81 -11.73 -7.65
C ALA A 151 1.66 -12.96 -6.73
N HIS A 152 2.77 -13.59 -6.30
CA HIS A 152 2.73 -14.74 -5.41
C HIS A 152 2.21 -14.39 -4.03
N HIS A 153 2.55 -13.20 -3.49
CA HIS A 153 2.01 -12.70 -2.23
C HIS A 153 0.49 -12.54 -2.30
N VAL A 154 -0.05 -12.09 -3.44
CA VAL A 154 -1.49 -11.98 -3.66
C VAL A 154 -2.12 -13.37 -3.75
N SER A 155 -1.52 -14.26 -4.55
CA SER A 155 -2.02 -15.62 -4.76
C SER A 155 -2.10 -16.43 -3.47
N ALA A 156 -1.17 -16.24 -2.54
CA ALA A 156 -1.18 -16.92 -1.23
C ALA A 156 -2.48 -16.67 -0.43
N HIS A 157 -3.18 -15.55 -0.69
CA HIS A 157 -4.41 -15.18 0.03
C HIS A 157 -5.68 -15.22 -0.82
N PHE A 158 -5.58 -14.92 -2.11
CA PHE A 158 -6.78 -14.71 -2.96
C PHE A 158 -6.91 -15.70 -4.12
N ASN A 159 -6.05 -16.73 -4.17
CA ASN A 159 -6.23 -17.82 -5.13
C ASN A 159 -7.60 -18.48 -4.92
N GLY A 160 -8.36 -18.69 -6.00
CA GLY A 160 -9.72 -19.21 -5.96
C GLY A 160 -10.80 -18.18 -5.60
N MET A 161 -10.44 -16.99 -5.12
CA MET A 161 -11.38 -15.94 -4.69
C MET A 161 -11.58 -14.84 -5.73
N ILE A 162 -10.59 -14.59 -6.59
CA ILE A 162 -10.62 -13.60 -7.67
C ILE A 162 -10.27 -14.27 -9.00
N PRO A 163 -10.80 -13.79 -10.14
CA PRO A 163 -10.55 -14.43 -11.43
C PRO A 163 -9.11 -14.24 -11.92
N MET A 164 -8.44 -13.13 -11.56
CA MET A 164 -7.12 -12.82 -12.15
C MET A 164 -6.23 -11.99 -11.21
N ILE A 165 -4.93 -12.27 -11.30
CA ILE A 165 -3.82 -11.46 -10.81
C ILE A 165 -3.03 -11.03 -12.05
N LEU A 166 -3.00 -9.72 -12.34
CA LEU A 166 -2.16 -9.15 -13.38
C LEU A 166 -0.73 -9.11 -12.87
N ASP A 167 0.14 -9.96 -13.42
CA ASP A 167 1.53 -10.08 -12.95
C ASP A 167 2.43 -9.05 -13.63
N GLY A 168 2.92 -8.10 -12.85
CA GLY A 168 3.88 -7.07 -13.27
C GLY A 168 5.23 -7.20 -12.55
N GLY A 169 5.50 -8.35 -11.92
CA GLY A 169 6.73 -8.58 -11.17
C GLY A 169 6.73 -7.92 -9.79
N HIS A 170 7.91 -7.53 -9.32
CA HIS A 170 8.10 -6.94 -8.00
C HIS A 170 7.85 -5.43 -7.99
N CYS A 171 7.22 -4.94 -6.93
CA CYS A 171 7.01 -3.51 -6.69
C CYS A 171 8.33 -2.83 -6.31
N ILE A 172 8.75 -1.82 -7.09
CA ILE A 172 10.08 -1.18 -6.92
C ILE A 172 10.18 -0.26 -5.70
N LYS A 173 9.04 0.26 -5.18
CA LYS A 173 8.98 1.09 -3.97
C LYS A 173 8.69 0.29 -2.71
N GLY A 174 7.93 -0.78 -2.80
CA GLY A 174 7.69 -1.78 -1.75
C GLY A 174 6.83 -1.34 -0.57
N ILE A 175 6.50 -0.06 -0.42
CA ILE A 175 5.56 0.48 0.57
C ILE A 175 4.54 1.41 -0.10
N GLU A 176 3.43 1.69 0.58
CA GLU A 176 2.30 2.44 0.04
C GLU A 176 2.66 3.88 -0.35
N SER A 177 1.78 4.51 -1.13
CA SER A 177 1.86 5.93 -1.50
C SER A 177 1.76 6.86 -0.29
N THR A 178 2.42 8.00 -0.35
CA THR A 178 2.19 9.12 0.58
C THR A 178 0.86 9.77 0.27
N ILE A 179 0.05 10.09 1.30
CA ILE A 179 -1.27 10.70 1.12
C ILE A 179 -1.20 12.14 1.61
N VAL A 180 -1.52 13.08 0.72
CA VAL A 180 -1.54 14.52 0.99
C VAL A 180 -2.92 15.09 0.70
N GLY A 181 -3.35 16.04 1.50
CA GLY A 181 -4.59 16.79 1.30
C GLY A 181 -4.50 18.14 1.97
N MET A 182 -5.64 18.84 2.08
CA MET A 182 -5.73 20.14 2.74
C MET A 182 -6.73 20.12 3.91
N GLU A 183 -6.41 20.82 4.98
CA GLU A 183 -7.35 21.22 6.05
C GLU A 183 -7.40 22.73 6.08
N GLY A 184 -8.50 23.32 5.56
CA GLY A 184 -8.55 24.73 5.27
C GLY A 184 -7.49 25.13 4.25
N GLU A 185 -6.56 26.01 4.63
CA GLU A 185 -5.44 26.43 3.80
C GLU A 185 -4.15 25.62 4.03
N ASP A 186 -4.10 24.80 5.10
CA ASP A 186 -2.92 24.04 5.48
C ASP A 186 -2.79 22.74 4.68
N LEU A 187 -1.57 22.47 4.21
CA LEU A 187 -1.23 21.19 3.60
C LEU A 187 -0.90 20.15 4.67
N MET A 188 -1.51 18.96 4.55
CA MET A 188 -1.40 17.88 5.52
C MET A 188 -0.97 16.58 4.86
N ILE A 189 -0.01 15.87 5.47
CA ILE A 189 0.29 14.47 5.16
C ILE A 189 -0.57 13.59 6.08
N TYR A 190 -1.48 12.83 5.50
CA TYR A 190 -2.36 11.89 6.20
C TYR A 190 -1.74 10.50 6.38
N ARG A 191 -0.79 10.16 5.52
CA ARG A 191 -0.05 8.89 5.58
C ARG A 191 1.34 9.08 5.01
N LEU A 192 2.36 8.75 5.77
CA LEU A 192 3.73 8.61 5.30
C LEU A 192 3.85 7.39 4.39
N GLY A 193 4.54 7.52 3.26
CA GLY A 193 4.71 6.47 2.27
C GLY A 193 5.99 6.62 1.45
N ALA A 194 5.95 6.12 0.21
CA ALA A 194 7.12 6.02 -0.65
C ALA A 194 7.61 7.34 -1.26
N LEU A 195 6.83 8.43 -1.15
CA LEU A 195 7.28 9.79 -1.47
C LEU A 195 7.68 10.48 -0.18
N ASP A 196 8.92 11.01 -0.14
CA ASP A 196 9.46 11.68 1.04
C ASP A 196 8.75 13.01 1.31
N ARG A 197 8.64 13.38 2.59
CA ARG A 197 8.13 14.68 3.03
C ARG A 197 8.95 15.83 2.46
N ALA A 198 10.26 15.73 2.45
CA ALA A 198 11.17 16.77 1.93
C ALA A 198 10.93 17.05 0.44
N ASP A 199 10.62 16.00 -0.37
CA ASP A 199 10.29 16.17 -1.78
C ASP A 199 8.99 16.96 -1.95
N ILE A 200 7.98 16.66 -1.13
CA ILE A 200 6.70 17.38 -1.12
C ILE A 200 6.92 18.85 -0.74
N GLU A 201 7.64 19.10 0.35
CA GLU A 201 7.95 20.46 0.84
C GLU A 201 8.78 21.27 -0.15
N SER A 202 9.59 20.64 -0.99
CA SER A 202 10.35 21.32 -2.05
C SER A 202 9.46 21.95 -3.13
N VAL A 203 8.23 21.42 -3.31
CA VAL A 203 7.27 21.89 -4.33
C VAL A 203 6.27 22.91 -3.76
N VAL A 204 5.75 22.65 -2.56
CA VAL A 204 4.61 23.41 -2.00
C VAL A 204 4.91 24.13 -0.69
N GLY A 205 6.15 24.07 -0.19
CA GLY A 205 6.51 24.60 1.12
C GLY A 205 6.14 23.67 2.26
N PRO A 206 6.19 24.15 3.51
CA PRO A 206 6.00 23.32 4.71
C PRO A 206 4.67 22.57 4.72
N VAL A 207 4.69 21.29 5.12
CA VAL A 207 3.51 20.44 5.31
C VAL A 207 3.44 19.92 6.73
N GLN A 208 2.23 19.79 7.27
CA GLN A 208 1.99 19.23 8.61
C GLN A 208 1.72 17.72 8.52
N LEU A 209 1.95 17.00 9.63
CA LEU A 209 1.60 15.60 9.76
C LEU A 209 0.29 15.47 10.51
N GLN A 210 -0.68 14.76 9.92
CA GLN A 210 -1.92 14.40 10.58
C GLN A 210 -1.66 13.22 11.53
N PRO A 211 -2.04 13.30 12.80
CA PRO A 211 -1.96 12.16 13.72
C PRO A 211 -2.80 10.96 13.25
N HIS A 212 -2.34 9.75 13.56
CA HIS A 212 -3.11 8.54 13.28
C HIS A 212 -4.48 8.53 13.96
N SER A 213 -5.46 7.88 13.30
CA SER A 213 -6.80 7.71 13.85
C SER A 213 -6.95 6.32 14.47
N THR A 214 -7.60 6.25 15.62
CA THR A 214 -7.92 4.98 16.30
C THR A 214 -9.27 4.41 15.92
N SER A 215 -10.21 5.23 15.37
CA SER A 215 -11.60 4.80 15.18
C SER A 215 -12.23 5.19 13.84
N LYS A 216 -11.90 6.37 13.28
CA LYS A 216 -12.46 6.85 12.00
C LYS A 216 -11.36 7.44 11.14
N PRO A 217 -10.75 6.66 10.24
CA PRO A 217 -9.69 7.14 9.39
C PRO A 217 -10.22 8.16 8.37
N LEU A 218 -9.55 9.31 8.27
CA LEU A 218 -9.82 10.33 7.26
C LEU A 218 -9.25 9.98 5.88
N ALA A 219 -8.34 9.01 5.85
CA ALA A 219 -7.70 8.47 4.65
C ALA A 219 -7.35 6.99 4.84
N PRO A 220 -7.18 6.22 3.74
CA PRO A 220 -6.82 4.82 3.82
C PRO A 220 -5.50 4.58 4.56
N GLY A 221 -5.48 3.55 5.42
CA GLY A 221 -4.27 3.15 6.13
C GLY A 221 -3.86 4.10 7.28
N MET A 222 -4.79 4.84 7.90
CA MET A 222 -4.55 5.63 9.11
C MET A 222 -4.82 4.86 10.41
N LEU A 223 -5.37 3.65 10.35
CA LEU A 223 -5.64 2.84 11.54
C LEU A 223 -4.35 2.41 12.23
N THR A 224 -4.33 2.45 13.55
CA THR A 224 -3.14 2.16 14.38
C THR A 224 -2.61 0.74 14.14
N LYS A 225 -3.50 -0.27 14.03
CA LYS A 225 -3.11 -1.65 13.69
C LYS A 225 -3.27 -1.88 12.21
N HIS A 226 -2.14 -2.06 11.52
CA HIS A 226 -2.09 -2.33 10.08
C HIS A 226 -0.72 -2.94 9.73
N TYR A 227 -0.61 -3.61 8.57
CA TYR A 227 0.63 -4.21 8.06
C TYR A 227 1.20 -5.36 8.91
N ALA A 228 0.39 -5.96 9.78
CA ALA A 228 0.85 -6.94 10.74
C ALA A 228 0.90 -8.36 10.14
N PRO A 229 2.03 -9.08 10.26
CA PRO A 229 2.07 -10.52 10.02
C PRO A 229 1.29 -11.26 11.12
N ASN A 230 1.01 -12.55 10.92
CA ASN A 230 0.36 -13.39 11.93
C ASN A 230 1.28 -13.68 13.11
N LYS A 231 2.59 -13.69 12.87
CA LYS A 231 3.62 -13.96 13.90
C LYS A 231 3.93 -12.72 14.70
N GLN A 232 4.48 -12.95 15.91
CA GLN A 232 4.95 -11.85 16.74
C GLN A 232 6.09 -11.09 16.06
N VAL A 233 6.00 -9.76 16.04
CA VAL A 233 7.08 -8.86 15.61
C VAL A 233 7.68 -8.18 16.83
N ILE A 234 9.00 -8.24 16.97
CA ILE A 234 9.77 -7.53 17.98
C ILE A 234 10.68 -6.53 17.27
N VAL A 235 10.56 -5.27 17.63
CA VAL A 235 11.41 -4.19 17.09
C VAL A 235 12.60 -3.99 18.02
N ILE A 236 13.79 -3.91 17.44
CA ILE A 236 15.05 -3.65 18.16
C ILE A 236 15.69 -2.36 17.66
N GLY A 237 16.40 -1.65 18.52
CA GLY A 237 17.12 -0.42 18.18
C GLY A 237 18.49 -0.68 17.55
N ASN A 238 19.10 -1.84 17.87
CA ASN A 238 20.41 -2.24 17.37
C ASN A 238 20.58 -3.77 17.42
N LEU A 239 21.62 -4.29 16.76
CA LEU A 239 21.85 -5.73 16.65
C LEU A 239 22.25 -6.41 17.97
N GLU A 240 22.80 -5.68 18.94
CA GLU A 240 23.16 -6.26 20.25
C GLU A 240 21.90 -6.74 20.98
N GLU A 241 20.78 -6.04 20.82
CA GLU A 241 19.48 -6.44 21.36
C GLU A 241 18.94 -7.73 20.72
N ALA A 242 19.34 -8.03 19.48
CA ALA A 242 18.95 -9.28 18.80
C ALA A 242 19.63 -10.52 19.37
N ILE A 243 20.89 -10.42 19.84
CA ILE A 243 21.73 -11.56 20.23
C ILE A 243 21.05 -12.53 21.19
N PRO A 244 20.40 -12.10 22.29
CA PRO A 244 19.71 -13.02 23.19
C PRO A 244 18.49 -13.68 22.56
N LEU A 245 17.81 -13.02 21.61
CA LEU A 245 16.57 -13.48 20.98
C LEU A 245 16.81 -14.52 19.91
N ILE A 246 17.83 -14.31 19.06
CA ILE A 246 18.14 -15.16 17.89
C ILE A 246 18.80 -16.50 18.25
N LYS A 247 19.13 -16.74 19.52
CA LYS A 247 19.58 -18.08 20.00
C LYS A 247 18.49 -19.15 19.83
N SER A 248 17.23 -18.75 19.76
CA SER A 248 16.14 -19.67 19.48
C SER A 248 16.05 -19.96 17.97
N PRO A 249 16.00 -21.25 17.53
CA PRO A 249 15.84 -21.60 16.12
C PRO A 249 14.46 -21.21 15.55
N LYS A 250 13.53 -20.76 16.40
CA LYS A 250 12.18 -20.29 16.00
C LYS A 250 12.13 -18.77 15.78
N VAL A 251 13.26 -18.09 15.86
CA VAL A 251 13.37 -16.65 15.65
C VAL A 251 14.05 -16.37 14.32
N ALA A 252 13.44 -15.50 13.53
CA ALA A 252 14.05 -14.93 12.32
C ALA A 252 14.38 -13.46 12.56
N LEU A 253 15.45 -12.99 11.94
CA LEU A 253 15.94 -11.61 12.05
C LEU A 253 15.88 -10.90 10.68
N ILE A 254 15.37 -9.69 10.70
CA ILE A 254 15.44 -8.75 9.55
C ILE A 254 16.31 -7.58 9.99
N THR A 255 17.40 -7.33 9.27
CA THR A 255 18.32 -6.21 9.53
C THR A 255 18.26 -5.18 8.42
N PHE A 256 18.61 -3.94 8.71
CA PHE A 256 18.68 -2.89 7.70
C PHE A 256 19.87 -3.08 6.78
N SER A 257 21.11 -2.98 7.30
CA SER A 257 22.30 -2.93 6.46
C SER A 257 23.45 -3.87 6.90
N GLN A 258 23.30 -4.55 8.03
CA GLN A 258 24.33 -5.45 8.55
C GLN A 258 23.87 -6.89 8.49
N ALA A 259 24.73 -7.76 7.93
CA ALA A 259 24.56 -9.20 8.03
C ALA A 259 25.06 -9.69 9.37
N LEU A 260 24.34 -10.61 10.02
CA LEU A 260 24.91 -11.42 11.08
C LEU A 260 25.62 -12.64 10.48
N ASP A 261 26.65 -13.13 11.20
CA ASP A 261 27.43 -14.29 10.83
C ASP A 261 26.57 -15.52 10.52
N GLN A 262 27.12 -16.44 9.70
CA GLN A 262 26.44 -17.64 9.24
C GLN A 262 25.93 -18.50 10.40
N GLY A 263 24.66 -18.90 10.33
CA GLY A 263 24.03 -19.79 11.32
C GLY A 263 22.68 -19.27 11.85
N TYR A 264 22.37 -18.01 11.64
CA TYR A 264 21.07 -17.43 12.02
C TYR A 264 20.11 -17.35 10.82
N ARG A 265 18.83 -17.51 11.08
CA ARG A 265 17.76 -17.25 10.10
C ARG A 265 17.60 -15.74 9.93
N SER A 266 18.38 -15.14 9.06
CA SER A 266 18.42 -13.70 8.88
C SER A 266 18.36 -13.29 7.42
N VAL A 267 17.84 -12.10 7.18
CA VAL A 267 17.86 -11.39 5.92
C VAL A 267 18.21 -9.93 6.18
N TRP A 268 19.10 -9.35 5.36
CA TRP A 268 19.35 -7.91 5.38
C TRP A 268 18.70 -7.25 4.17
N LEU A 269 18.13 -6.07 4.40
CA LEU A 269 17.32 -5.40 3.38
C LEU A 269 18.15 -4.63 2.38
N SER A 270 19.29 -4.03 2.82
CA SER A 270 20.22 -3.34 1.93
C SER A 270 21.68 -3.54 2.35
N THR A 271 22.49 -4.06 1.47
CA THR A 271 23.94 -4.23 1.72
C THR A 271 24.70 -2.90 1.70
N LYS A 272 24.09 -1.84 1.16
CA LYS A 272 24.68 -0.51 1.03
C LYS A 272 24.13 0.51 2.01
N GLY A 273 23.18 0.13 2.87
CA GLY A 273 22.48 1.06 3.74
C GLY A 273 21.50 1.98 2.98
N ASP A 274 21.00 1.54 1.83
CA ASP A 274 20.04 2.29 1.02
C ASP A 274 18.61 2.05 1.53
N LEU A 275 17.96 3.11 2.01
CA LEU A 275 16.61 3.08 2.54
C LEU A 275 15.55 2.78 1.46
N GLN A 276 15.76 3.14 0.19
CA GLN A 276 14.84 2.82 -0.90
C GLN A 276 14.91 1.32 -1.23
N GLU A 277 16.13 0.74 -1.27
CA GLU A 277 16.32 -0.69 -1.41
C GLU A 277 15.68 -1.46 -0.24
N ALA A 278 15.88 -0.98 0.99
CA ALA A 278 15.28 -1.58 2.17
C ALA A 278 13.74 -1.55 2.10
N ALA A 279 13.15 -0.42 1.70
CA ALA A 279 11.70 -0.28 1.53
C ALA A 279 11.15 -1.29 0.50
N SER A 280 11.83 -1.47 -0.63
CA SER A 280 11.40 -2.40 -1.68
C SER A 280 11.37 -3.86 -1.23
N LYS A 281 12.15 -4.24 -0.23
CA LYS A 281 12.28 -5.60 0.31
C LYS A 281 11.53 -5.83 1.63
N PHE A 282 11.13 -4.76 2.33
CA PHE A 282 10.60 -4.80 3.69
C PHE A 282 9.40 -5.75 3.85
N TYR A 283 8.34 -5.57 3.06
CA TYR A 283 7.16 -6.43 3.14
C TYR A 283 7.41 -7.86 2.64
N ALA A 284 8.28 -8.03 1.65
CA ALA A 284 8.66 -9.36 1.18
C ALA A 284 9.39 -10.15 2.27
N ALA A 285 10.29 -9.52 3.02
CA ALA A 285 10.98 -10.14 4.15
C ALA A 285 10.02 -10.53 5.30
N LEU A 286 9.05 -9.65 5.62
CA LEU A 286 8.02 -9.95 6.63
C LEU A 286 7.17 -11.16 6.19
N GLN A 287 6.71 -11.20 4.94
CA GLN A 287 5.91 -12.31 4.42
C GLN A 287 6.71 -13.61 4.33
N GLN A 288 7.98 -13.55 3.92
CA GLN A 288 8.87 -14.72 3.89
C GLN A 288 8.89 -15.42 5.25
N TRP A 289 9.16 -14.67 6.33
CA TRP A 289 9.24 -15.24 7.67
C TRP A 289 7.88 -15.56 8.29
N ASP A 290 6.82 -14.84 7.90
CA ASP A 290 5.47 -15.16 8.35
C ASP A 290 4.97 -16.50 7.81
N HIS A 291 5.34 -16.85 6.57
CA HIS A 291 4.98 -18.12 5.96
C HIS A 291 5.89 -19.31 6.34
N ASP A 292 7.08 -19.07 6.90
CA ASP A 292 7.97 -20.18 7.32
C ASP A 292 7.43 -20.85 8.61
N PRO A 293 6.93 -22.11 8.55
CA PRO A 293 6.33 -22.78 9.71
C PRO A 293 7.31 -23.03 10.85
N ALA A 294 8.61 -22.96 10.59
CA ALA A 294 9.62 -23.13 11.62
C ALA A 294 9.86 -21.86 12.47
N ILE A 295 9.37 -20.70 12.04
CA ILE A 295 9.51 -19.43 12.73
C ILE A 295 8.27 -19.14 13.58
N ALA A 296 8.47 -18.62 14.77
CA ALA A 296 7.41 -18.15 15.67
C ALA A 296 7.47 -16.63 15.90
N THR A 297 8.67 -16.06 15.81
CA THR A 297 8.91 -14.64 16.10
C THR A 297 9.81 -14.03 15.04
N ILE A 298 9.46 -12.83 14.57
CA ILE A 298 10.24 -12.01 13.67
C ILE A 298 10.84 -10.86 14.47
N VAL A 299 12.16 -10.80 14.55
CA VAL A 299 12.89 -9.66 15.12
C VAL A 299 13.31 -8.77 13.99
N ILE A 300 13.07 -7.48 14.10
CA ILE A 300 13.40 -6.52 13.03
C ILE A 300 14.08 -5.28 13.59
N GLU A 301 15.19 -4.90 12.96
CA GLU A 301 15.94 -3.70 13.27
C GLU A 301 15.19 -2.45 12.81
N ARG A 302 15.16 -1.42 13.67
CA ARG A 302 14.63 -0.10 13.35
C ARG A 302 15.48 0.58 12.29
N PHE A 303 14.84 1.32 11.40
CA PHE A 303 15.51 2.11 10.36
C PHE A 303 16.00 3.46 10.88
N PRO A 304 16.99 4.11 10.23
CA PRO A 304 17.32 5.50 10.49
C PRO A 304 16.08 6.42 10.38
N ASP A 305 15.96 7.39 11.32
CA ASP A 305 14.83 8.35 11.36
C ASP A 305 15.06 9.51 10.38
N GLU A 306 15.32 9.19 9.11
CA GLU A 306 15.52 10.14 8.02
C GLU A 306 14.81 9.67 6.76
N HIS A 307 14.43 10.59 5.90
CA HIS A 307 13.84 10.31 4.61
C HIS A 307 12.71 9.25 4.70
N ILE A 308 12.71 8.26 3.80
CA ILE A 308 11.75 7.16 3.77
C ILE A 308 11.84 6.25 5.02
N GLY A 309 12.95 6.30 5.77
CA GLY A 309 13.11 5.55 7.02
C GLY A 309 12.06 5.92 8.07
N ILE A 310 11.60 7.17 8.11
CA ILE A 310 10.49 7.62 8.97
C ILE A 310 9.20 6.88 8.60
N ALA A 311 8.92 6.74 7.30
CA ALA A 311 7.75 5.99 6.83
C ALA A 311 7.86 4.49 7.11
N LEU A 312 9.07 3.91 7.00
CA LEU A 312 9.33 2.50 7.35
C LEU A 312 9.13 2.26 8.84
N ASN A 313 9.64 3.16 9.70
CA ASN A 313 9.46 3.07 11.16
C ASN A 313 7.98 3.19 11.58
N ASP A 314 7.20 4.06 10.93
CA ASP A 314 5.74 4.13 11.11
C ASP A 314 5.08 2.77 10.83
N LYS A 315 5.40 2.16 9.68
CA LYS A 315 4.83 0.86 9.31
C LYS A 315 5.30 -0.26 10.24
N LEU A 316 6.56 -0.23 10.65
CA LEU A 316 7.14 -1.19 11.57
C LEU A 316 6.47 -1.14 12.94
N GLN A 317 6.25 0.06 13.49
CA GLN A 317 5.53 0.26 14.75
C GLN A 317 4.11 -0.32 14.67
N ARG A 318 3.43 -0.12 13.55
CA ARG A 318 2.06 -0.62 13.34
C ARG A 318 2.01 -2.12 13.10
N ALA A 319 3.04 -2.70 12.46
CA ALA A 319 3.19 -4.14 12.29
C ALA A 319 3.47 -4.86 13.63
N SER A 320 4.15 -4.20 14.58
CA SER A 320 4.49 -4.75 15.91
C SER A 320 3.41 -4.51 16.94
N SER A 321 2.38 -3.68 16.66
CA SER A 321 1.29 -3.39 17.61
C SER A 321 0.48 -4.66 17.89
N LYS A 322 0.55 -5.15 19.13
CA LYS A 322 -0.27 -6.29 19.59
C LYS A 322 -1.76 -5.95 19.54
N SER A 323 -2.56 -6.96 19.24
CA SER A 323 -4.03 -6.94 19.35
C SER A 323 -4.47 -6.77 20.77
#